data_472e81e9a1ad60c3fd1eb756aebaf2d4
#
_entry.id   472e81e9a1ad60c3fd1eb756aebaf2d4
#
_cell.length_a   1.000
_cell.length_b   1.000
_cell.length_c   1.000
_cell.angle_alpha   90.00
_cell.angle_beta   90.00
_cell.angle_gamma   90.00
#
_symmetry.space_group_name_H-M   'P 1'
#
loop_
_entity.id
_entity.type
_entity.pdbx_description
1 polymer ?
#
loop_
_entity_poly.entity_id
_entity_poly.type
_entity_poly.pdbx_seq_one_letter_code
_entity_poly.pdbx_strand_id
1 'polypeptide(L)'
;MATYTSGGTPRVLVVDDEAMLADLLAQALRHEGWETDTAKDGLDALAKAASFHPDVVILDVQMPRMDGLETLERLRARDPELPVLFLTARDAVADRVQGLRAGADDYVTKPFDLDEVAARVEALLRRAGRTQQTVSAVLK
;
A
#
# COMPACT_ATOMS: atom_id res chain seq x y z
N MET A 1 3.83 -24.01 4.42
CA MET A 1 3.74 -23.34 4.75
C MET A 1 2.86 -22.58 4.81
N ALA A 2 2.29 -22.86 4.76
CA ALA A 2 1.34 -22.14 4.67
C ALA A 2 1.27 -20.97 5.30
N THR A 3 2.01 -20.32 5.11
CA THR A 3 2.21 -19.15 5.75
C THR A 3 1.40 -18.07 5.18
N TYR A 4 1.25 -18.06 3.89
CA TYR A 4 0.48 -17.05 3.21
C TYR A 4 -0.83 -17.62 2.74
N THR A 5 -1.89 -16.85 2.87
CA THR A 5 -3.20 -17.32 2.49
C THR A 5 -3.34 -17.52 0.99
N SER A 6 -2.62 -16.75 0.20
CA SER A 6 -2.69 -16.93 -1.25
C SER A 6 -1.41 -17.48 -1.81
N GLY A 7 -0.59 -18.07 -0.97
CA GLY A 7 0.62 -18.73 -1.43
C GLY A 7 1.59 -17.80 -2.11
N GLY A 8 2.62 -17.43 -1.48
CA GLY A 8 3.66 -16.64 -2.06
C GLY A 8 3.97 -15.41 -1.28
N THR A 9 4.99 -14.73 -1.72
CA THR A 9 5.48 -13.53 -1.09
C THR A 9 4.47 -12.40 -1.27
N PRO A 10 4.17 -11.66 -0.20
CA PRO A 10 3.27 -10.52 -0.32
C PRO A 10 3.79 -9.49 -1.31
N ARG A 11 2.89 -8.84 -2.01
CA ARG A 11 3.18 -7.86 -3.04
C ARG A 11 2.68 -6.50 -2.63
N VAL A 12 3.54 -5.51 -2.74
CA VAL A 12 3.23 -4.13 -2.35
C VAL A 12 3.39 -3.23 -3.58
N LEU A 13 2.35 -2.51 -3.92
CA LEU A 13 2.39 -1.55 -5.02
C LEU A 13 2.54 -0.15 -4.42
N VAL A 14 3.54 0.60 -4.88
CA VAL A 14 3.79 1.96 -4.42
C VAL A 14 3.38 2.93 -5.52
N VAL A 15 2.42 3.80 -5.22
CA VAL A 15 1.88 4.76 -6.18
C VAL A 15 2.24 6.17 -5.76
N ASP A 16 3.12 6.81 -6.51
CA ASP A 16 3.57 8.17 -6.22
C ASP A 16 4.11 8.76 -7.52
N ASP A 17 3.76 10.01 -7.82
CA ASP A 17 4.22 10.66 -9.03
C ASP A 17 5.67 11.13 -8.93
N GLU A 18 6.25 11.13 -7.74
CA GLU A 18 7.69 11.38 -7.58
C GLU A 18 8.42 10.05 -7.73
N ALA A 19 8.96 9.83 -8.92
CA ALA A 19 9.55 8.53 -9.25
C ALA A 19 10.69 8.13 -8.31
N MET A 20 11.54 9.08 -7.93
CA MET A 20 12.65 8.76 -7.04
C MET A 20 12.17 8.32 -5.67
N LEU A 21 11.13 8.97 -5.16
CA LEU A 21 10.58 8.62 -3.87
C LEU A 21 9.92 7.24 -3.92
N ALA A 22 9.18 6.98 -4.99
CA ALA A 22 8.55 5.68 -5.17
C ALA A 22 9.59 4.56 -5.23
N ASP A 23 10.68 4.79 -5.97
CA ASP A 23 11.73 3.79 -6.08
C ASP A 23 12.45 3.56 -4.76
N LEU A 24 12.72 4.63 -4.03
CA LEU A 24 13.37 4.52 -2.73
C LEU A 24 12.52 3.71 -1.77
N LEU A 25 11.23 4.00 -1.73
CA LEU A 25 10.31 3.30 -0.87
C LEU A 25 10.19 1.83 -1.29
N ALA A 26 10.07 1.58 -2.59
CA ALA A 26 9.98 0.22 -3.09
C ALA A 26 11.22 -0.59 -2.72
N GLN A 27 12.41 0.01 -2.81
CA GLN A 27 13.62 -0.67 -2.41
C GLN A 27 13.63 -1.03 -0.93
N ALA A 28 13.21 -0.09 -0.09
CA ALA A 28 13.17 -0.36 1.34
C ALA A 28 12.21 -1.51 1.67
N LEU A 29 11.08 -1.56 0.97
CA LEU A 29 10.12 -2.62 1.22
C LEU A 29 10.60 -3.97 0.70
N ARG A 30 11.38 -3.97 -0.38
CA ARG A 30 12.01 -5.22 -0.83
C ARG A 30 12.97 -5.79 0.20
N HIS A 31 13.62 -4.93 0.99
CA HIS A 31 14.49 -5.39 2.07
C HIS A 31 13.71 -6.09 3.18
N GLU A 32 12.41 -5.85 3.26
CA GLU A 32 11.56 -6.56 4.20
C GLU A 32 11.20 -7.96 3.70
N GLY A 33 11.54 -8.27 2.46
CA GLY A 33 11.25 -9.56 1.89
C GLY A 33 10.03 -9.59 0.99
N TRP A 34 9.44 -8.44 0.69
CA TRP A 34 8.23 -8.36 -0.13
C TRP A 34 8.57 -8.06 -1.59
N GLU A 35 7.67 -8.46 -2.49
CA GLU A 35 7.77 -8.05 -3.89
C GLU A 35 7.14 -6.68 -4.02
N THR A 36 7.75 -5.82 -4.83
CA THR A 36 7.25 -4.45 -4.99
C THR A 36 7.20 -4.07 -6.46
N ASP A 37 6.29 -3.18 -6.78
CA ASP A 37 6.23 -2.52 -8.07
C ASP A 37 5.83 -1.08 -7.81
N THR A 38 6.02 -0.21 -8.78
CA THR A 38 5.69 1.20 -8.63
C THR A 38 4.75 1.63 -9.74
N ALA A 39 3.94 2.65 -9.44
CA ALA A 39 3.07 3.29 -10.43
C ALA A 39 3.21 4.79 -10.26
N LYS A 40 3.14 5.52 -11.35
CA LYS A 40 3.42 6.96 -11.35
C LYS A 40 2.19 7.83 -11.21
N ASP A 41 1.01 7.25 -11.38
CA ASP A 41 -0.25 7.99 -11.24
C ASP A 41 -1.39 6.99 -11.06
N GLY A 42 -2.60 7.52 -10.95
CA GLY A 42 -3.77 6.68 -10.71
C GLY A 42 -4.09 5.71 -11.82
N LEU A 43 -3.96 6.15 -13.06
CA LEU A 43 -4.21 5.25 -14.19
C LEU A 43 -3.21 4.11 -14.25
N ASP A 44 -1.94 4.44 -14.03
CA ASP A 44 -0.89 3.44 -13.98
C ASP A 44 -1.13 2.47 -12.82
N ALA A 45 -1.60 2.99 -11.68
CA ALA A 45 -1.92 2.15 -10.53
C ALA A 45 -3.00 1.14 -10.85
N LEU A 46 -4.04 1.55 -11.56
CA LEU A 46 -5.10 0.62 -11.93
C LEU A 46 -4.59 -0.47 -12.86
N ALA A 47 -3.77 -0.10 -13.83
CA ALA A 47 -3.19 -1.06 -14.74
C ALA A 47 -2.27 -2.05 -14.01
N LYS A 48 -1.42 -1.52 -13.13
CA LYS A 48 -0.50 -2.36 -12.37
C LYS A 48 -1.22 -3.26 -11.38
N ALA A 49 -2.28 -2.75 -10.76
CA ALA A 49 -3.06 -3.57 -9.84
C ALA A 49 -3.65 -4.79 -10.56
N ALA A 50 -4.06 -4.60 -11.80
CA ALA A 50 -4.64 -5.70 -12.58
C ALA A 50 -3.62 -6.77 -12.93
N SER A 51 -2.36 -6.39 -13.14
CA SER A 51 -1.33 -7.35 -13.55
C SER A 51 -0.48 -7.85 -12.39
N PHE A 52 -0.20 -6.99 -11.43
CA PHE A 52 0.69 -7.32 -10.32
C PHE A 52 -0.05 -8.01 -9.17
N HIS A 53 -1.35 -7.75 -9.03
CA HIS A 53 -2.18 -8.30 -7.95
C HIS A 53 -1.60 -7.98 -6.57
N PRO A 54 -1.51 -6.70 -6.22
CA PRO A 54 -0.91 -6.33 -4.93
C PRO A 54 -1.76 -6.78 -3.75
N ASP A 55 -1.08 -7.06 -2.65
CA ASP A 55 -1.72 -7.38 -1.38
C ASP A 55 -1.90 -6.13 -0.52
N VAL A 56 -1.13 -5.09 -0.80
CA VAL A 56 -1.26 -3.77 -0.17
C VAL A 56 -0.86 -2.73 -1.19
N VAL A 57 -1.55 -1.60 -1.20
CA VAL A 57 -1.19 -0.45 -2.03
C VAL A 57 -0.83 0.72 -1.12
N ILE A 58 0.33 1.33 -1.38
CA ILE A 58 0.72 2.59 -0.77
C ILE A 58 0.40 3.65 -1.79
N LEU A 59 -0.41 4.62 -1.43
CA LEU A 59 -1.03 5.52 -2.39
C LEU A 59 -0.88 6.97 -1.97
N ASP A 60 -0.19 7.76 -2.79
CA ASP A 60 -0.07 9.19 -2.56
C ASP A 60 -1.42 9.85 -2.82
N VAL A 61 -1.86 10.67 -1.89
CA VAL A 61 -3.14 11.37 -2.03
C VAL A 61 -3.07 12.43 -3.12
N GLN A 62 -1.95 13.14 -3.20
CA GLN A 62 -1.84 14.27 -4.12
C GLN A 62 -1.08 13.87 -5.39
N MET A 63 -1.82 13.61 -6.43
CA MET A 63 -1.27 13.25 -7.72
C MET A 63 -2.00 14.00 -8.82
N PRO A 64 -1.33 14.26 -9.95
CA PRO A 64 -2.00 14.93 -11.07
C PRO A 64 -3.03 14.02 -11.73
N ARG A 65 -3.98 14.64 -12.36
CA ARG A 65 -5.06 13.97 -13.11
C ARG A 65 -5.99 13.22 -12.19
N MET A 66 -5.76 11.94 -11.93
CA MET A 66 -6.59 11.16 -11.02
C MET A 66 -5.92 11.15 -9.66
N ASP A 67 -6.52 11.80 -8.67
CA ASP A 67 -5.91 11.89 -7.34
C ASP A 67 -6.06 10.57 -6.58
N GLY A 68 -5.48 10.55 -5.37
CA GLY A 68 -5.48 9.33 -4.58
C GLY A 68 -6.87 8.87 -4.14
N LEU A 69 -7.77 9.82 -3.89
CA LEU A 69 -9.13 9.44 -3.47
C LEU A 69 -9.89 8.74 -4.58
N GLU A 70 -9.80 9.27 -5.78
CA GLU A 70 -10.44 8.63 -6.93
C GLU A 70 -9.79 7.29 -7.24
N THR A 71 -8.46 7.23 -7.13
CA THR A 71 -7.75 5.98 -7.35
C THR A 71 -8.19 4.92 -6.34
N LEU A 72 -8.34 5.30 -5.08
CA LEU A 72 -8.82 4.38 -4.06
C LEU A 72 -10.20 3.84 -4.40
N GLU A 73 -11.11 4.72 -4.81
CA GLU A 73 -12.46 4.29 -5.17
C GLU A 73 -12.43 3.24 -6.27
N ARG A 74 -11.63 3.48 -7.29
CA ARG A 74 -11.55 2.57 -8.43
C ARG A 74 -10.89 1.25 -8.08
N LEU A 75 -9.84 1.30 -7.25
CA LEU A 75 -9.20 0.07 -6.79
C LEU A 75 -10.19 -0.77 -5.96
N ARG A 76 -10.96 -0.13 -5.08
CA ARG A 76 -11.91 -0.82 -4.22
C ARG A 76 -13.12 -1.32 -4.97
N ALA A 77 -13.44 -0.72 -6.11
CA ALA A 77 -14.52 -1.25 -6.95
C ALA A 77 -14.16 -2.63 -7.50
N ARG A 78 -12.87 -2.86 -7.70
CA ARG A 78 -12.40 -4.15 -8.24
C ARG A 78 -12.00 -5.13 -7.15
N ASP A 79 -11.50 -4.62 -6.03
CA ASP A 79 -11.05 -5.45 -4.91
C ASP A 79 -11.45 -4.75 -3.61
N PRO A 80 -12.66 -5.02 -3.11
CA PRO A 80 -13.17 -4.31 -1.94
C PRO A 80 -12.37 -4.51 -0.67
N GLU A 81 -11.61 -5.59 -0.60
CA GLU A 81 -10.83 -5.91 0.59
C GLU A 81 -9.37 -5.46 0.51
N LEU A 82 -8.99 -4.80 -0.57
CA LEU A 82 -7.59 -4.42 -0.77
C LEU A 82 -7.14 -3.42 0.29
N PRO A 83 -6.11 -3.74 1.08
CA PRO A 83 -5.59 -2.79 2.04
C PRO A 83 -4.89 -1.63 1.35
N VAL A 84 -5.18 -0.41 1.79
CA VAL A 84 -4.58 0.80 1.21
C VAL A 84 -4.03 1.69 2.32
N LEU A 85 -2.77 2.08 2.19
CA LEU A 85 -2.08 3.01 3.06
C LEU A 85 -1.88 4.31 2.29
N PHE A 86 -2.44 5.40 2.79
CA PHE A 86 -2.26 6.70 2.15
C PHE A 86 -0.97 7.37 2.60
N LEU A 87 -0.29 8.01 1.64
CA LEU A 87 0.76 8.98 1.95
C LEU A 87 0.16 10.38 1.77
N THR A 88 0.37 11.26 2.74
CA THR A 88 -0.27 12.57 2.69
C THR A 88 0.68 13.63 3.25
N ALA A 89 0.54 14.86 2.81
CA ALA A 89 1.35 15.96 3.30
C ALA A 89 1.05 16.21 4.79
N ARG A 90 2.07 16.69 5.52
CA ARG A 90 1.97 16.86 6.95
C ARG A 90 0.80 17.73 7.36
N ASP A 91 0.54 18.78 6.59
CA ASP A 91 -0.49 19.74 6.93
C ASP A 91 -1.83 19.48 6.23
N ALA A 92 -1.99 18.32 5.63
CA ALA A 92 -3.21 18.01 4.87
C ALA A 92 -4.21 17.26 5.74
N VAL A 93 -4.66 17.88 6.82
CA VAL A 93 -5.61 17.23 7.73
C VAL A 93 -6.90 16.88 7.02
N ALA A 94 -7.40 17.77 6.16
CA ALA A 94 -8.62 17.50 5.42
C ALA A 94 -8.48 16.27 4.52
N ASP A 95 -7.33 16.11 3.90
CA ASP A 95 -7.06 14.96 3.04
C ASP A 95 -7.05 13.67 3.84
N ARG A 96 -6.49 13.70 5.06
CA ARG A 96 -6.48 12.51 5.91
C ARG A 96 -7.89 12.10 6.30
N VAL A 97 -8.70 13.09 6.68
CA VAL A 97 -10.08 12.82 7.06
C VAL A 97 -10.86 12.23 5.88
N GLN A 98 -10.72 12.84 4.71
CA GLN A 98 -11.40 12.33 3.52
C GLN A 98 -10.91 10.92 3.16
N GLY A 99 -9.62 10.67 3.29
CA GLY A 99 -9.07 9.35 2.98
C GLY A 99 -9.63 8.28 3.89
N LEU A 100 -9.68 8.55 5.18
CA LEU A 100 -10.24 7.60 6.13
C LEU A 100 -11.73 7.37 5.89
N ARG A 101 -12.47 8.44 5.58
CA ARG A 101 -13.89 8.30 5.27
C ARG A 101 -14.12 7.56 3.97
N ALA A 102 -13.21 7.68 3.01
CA ALA A 102 -13.30 6.97 1.74
C ALA A 102 -12.92 5.50 1.87
N GLY A 103 -12.36 5.12 3.01
CA GLY A 103 -12.06 3.72 3.26
C GLY A 103 -10.60 3.34 3.27
N ALA A 104 -9.68 4.31 3.34
CA ALA A 104 -8.27 3.98 3.52
C ALA A 104 -8.08 3.30 4.87
N ASP A 105 -7.18 2.36 4.94
CA ASP A 105 -6.97 1.58 6.15
C ASP A 105 -6.01 2.26 7.12
N ASP A 106 -5.14 3.10 6.61
CA ASP A 106 -4.16 3.80 7.44
C ASP A 106 -3.57 4.94 6.62
N TYR A 107 -2.77 5.78 7.24
CA TYR A 107 -2.08 6.85 6.54
C TYR A 107 -0.74 7.14 7.21
N VAL A 108 0.19 7.70 6.43
CA VAL A 108 1.48 8.17 6.92
C VAL A 108 1.70 9.56 6.34
N THR A 109 2.17 10.49 7.18
CA THR A 109 2.41 11.85 6.72
C THR A 109 3.82 12.01 6.17
N LYS A 110 3.95 12.82 5.12
CA LYS A 110 5.25 13.19 4.57
C LYS A 110 5.81 14.39 5.34
N PRO A 111 7.10 14.43 5.59
CA PRO A 111 8.09 13.40 5.32
C PRO A 111 7.92 12.21 6.27
N PHE A 112 8.19 11.02 5.76
CA PHE A 112 7.98 9.81 6.54
C PHE A 112 9.29 9.08 6.82
N ASP A 113 9.22 8.19 7.80
CA ASP A 113 10.32 7.30 8.12
C ASP A 113 10.05 5.98 7.40
N LEU A 114 11.04 5.45 6.71
CA LEU A 114 10.87 4.20 5.96
C LEU A 114 10.49 3.04 6.87
N ASP A 115 11.05 3.00 8.08
CA ASP A 115 10.71 1.95 9.03
C ASP A 115 9.25 2.06 9.48
N GLU A 116 8.74 3.27 9.61
CA GLU A 116 7.34 3.46 9.94
C GLU A 116 6.42 2.93 8.85
N VAL A 117 6.75 3.23 7.59
CA VAL A 117 5.95 2.75 6.48
C VAL A 117 5.97 1.22 6.44
N ALA A 118 7.14 0.63 6.60
CA ALA A 118 7.27 -0.83 6.60
C ALA A 118 6.45 -1.46 7.72
N ALA A 119 6.48 -0.88 8.91
CA ALA A 119 5.73 -1.41 10.04
C ALA A 119 4.22 -1.34 9.80
N ARG A 120 3.75 -0.26 9.19
CA ARG A 120 2.32 -0.12 8.90
C ARG A 120 1.87 -1.07 7.80
N VAL A 121 2.70 -1.27 6.79
CA VAL A 121 2.42 -2.27 5.75
C VAL A 121 2.33 -3.65 6.38
N GLU A 122 3.27 -3.97 7.25
CA GLU A 122 3.26 -5.27 7.93
C GLU A 122 1.97 -5.46 8.73
N ALA A 123 1.52 -4.43 9.42
CA ALA A 123 0.29 -4.51 10.18
C ALA A 123 -0.92 -4.72 9.27
N LEU A 124 -0.95 -4.07 8.12
CA LEU A 124 -2.03 -4.27 7.16
C LEU A 124 -2.03 -5.69 6.60
N LEU A 125 -0.85 -6.20 6.30
CA LEU A 125 -0.73 -7.57 5.82
C LEU A 125 -1.21 -8.58 6.88
N ARG A 126 -0.87 -8.36 8.14
CA ARG A 126 -1.33 -9.22 9.23
C ARG A 126 -2.85 -9.23 9.32
N ARG A 127 -3.46 -8.06 9.28
CA ARG A 127 -4.91 -7.97 9.37
C ARG A 127 -5.61 -8.67 8.20
N ALA A 128 -4.94 -8.69 7.06
CA ALA A 128 -5.49 -9.37 5.87
C ALA A 128 -5.13 -10.85 5.84
N GLY A 129 -4.42 -11.37 6.84
CA GLY A 129 -4.03 -12.76 6.87
C GLY A 129 -2.86 -13.09 5.96
N ARG A 130 -2.01 -12.09 5.67
CA ARG A 130 -0.92 -12.26 4.71
C ARG A 130 0.45 -12.28 5.35
N THR A 131 0.55 -12.59 6.63
CA THR A 131 1.86 -12.62 7.25
C THR A 131 2.40 -14.02 7.29
N GLN A 132 3.70 -14.09 7.15
CA GLN A 132 4.43 -15.32 7.21
C GLN A 132 4.37 -15.96 8.55
N GLN A 133 4.50 -15.21 9.60
CA GLN A 133 4.56 -15.75 10.90
C GLN A 133 3.25 -16.29 11.40
N THR A 134 2.20 -16.10 10.71
CA THR A 134 0.93 -16.65 11.10
C THR A 134 1.02 -18.12 11.38
N VAL A 135 1.78 -18.80 10.60
CA VAL A 135 1.91 -20.23 10.78
C VAL A 135 2.90 -20.55 11.85
N SER A 136 4.05 -19.96 11.78
CA SER A 136 5.11 -20.36 12.68
C SER A 136 4.85 -19.94 14.09
N ALA A 137 4.21 -18.84 14.26
CA ALA A 137 4.01 -18.36 15.59
C ALA A 137 3.02 -19.16 16.33
N VAL A 138 2.18 -19.69 15.64
CA VAL A 138 1.24 -20.38 16.29
C VAL A 138 1.52 -21.72 16.53
N LEU A 139 2.19 -21.87 16.06
CA LEU A 139 2.42 -23.01 16.20
C LEU A 139 2.96 -23.44 17.13
N LYS A 140 3.01 -22.91 17.40
CA LYS A 140 3.49 -23.14 18.12
C LYS A 140 3.13 -23.13 18.65
#